data_4da6418afd4dca6c11e9e34abf54f47b
#
_entry.id   4da6418afd4dca6c11e9e34abf54f47b
#
_cell.length_a   1.000
_cell.length_b   1.000
_cell.length_c   1.000
_cell.angle_alpha   90.00
_cell.angle_beta   90.00
_cell.angle_gamma   90.00
#
_symmetry.space_group_name_H-M   'P 1'
#
loop_
_entity.id
_entity.type
_entity.pdbx_description
1 polymer ?
#
loop_
_entity_poly.entity_id
_entity_poly.type
_entity_poly.pdbx_seq_one_letter_code
_entity_poly.pdbx_strand_id
1 'polypeptide(L)'
;MGWPFAGRALVGALSLAGASVATAEGAEEFQRHCALCHGLDGTGHGPLAEAMKAVPTDLTLLTARNKGEFPSTRVADVIRNGGGVLGHGSSAMLAWGNYFGEKGNPKVGKERIAELVGYIKNLQQK
;
A
#
# COMPACT_ATOMS: atom_id res chain seq x y z
N MET A 1 59.15 28.23 13.96
CA MET A 1 57.78 28.69 14.12
C MET A 1 56.93 27.94 13.12
N GLY A 2 56.32 26.85 13.56
CA GLY A 2 55.44 26.05 12.75
C GLY A 2 53.99 26.18 13.23
N TRP A 3 53.10 26.58 12.37
CA TRP A 3 51.64 26.56 12.60
C TRP A 3 51.07 25.24 12.19
N PRO A 4 50.36 24.49 13.02
CA PRO A 4 49.63 23.31 12.60
C PRO A 4 48.24 23.71 12.11
N PHE A 5 47.99 23.60 10.83
CA PHE A 5 46.64 23.61 10.29
C PHE A 5 45.98 22.27 10.59
N ALA A 6 45.16 22.22 11.65
CA ALA A 6 44.29 21.11 11.90
C ALA A 6 43.05 21.24 10.99
N GLY A 7 43.11 20.59 9.86
CA GLY A 7 41.97 20.42 8.95
C GLY A 7 40.98 19.44 9.56
N ARG A 8 39.87 19.96 10.11
CA ARG A 8 38.71 19.13 10.48
C ARG A 8 37.93 18.81 9.22
N ALA A 9 38.11 17.60 8.71
CA ALA A 9 37.25 17.06 7.67
C ALA A 9 35.87 16.77 8.29
N LEU A 10 34.87 17.56 7.92
CA LEU A 10 33.47 17.26 8.16
C LEU A 10 33.06 16.15 7.19
N VAL A 11 33.04 14.91 7.66
CA VAL A 11 32.39 13.80 6.95
C VAL A 11 30.89 13.99 7.12
N GLY A 12 30.27 14.59 6.10
CA GLY A 12 28.82 14.66 6.01
C GLY A 12 28.27 13.26 5.77
N ALA A 13 27.61 12.69 6.77
CA ALA A 13 26.85 11.46 6.62
C ALA A 13 25.63 11.74 5.72
N LEU A 14 25.71 11.28 4.48
CA LEU A 14 24.56 11.29 3.56
C LEU A 14 23.62 10.16 3.98
N SER A 15 22.64 10.48 4.83
CA SER A 15 21.55 9.56 5.16
C SER A 15 20.61 9.46 3.96
N LEU A 16 20.82 8.46 3.12
CA LEU A 16 19.89 8.09 2.07
C LEU A 16 18.66 7.48 2.73
N ALA A 17 17.58 8.26 2.73
CA ALA A 17 16.28 7.82 3.21
C ALA A 17 15.77 6.67 2.33
N GLY A 18 15.85 5.43 2.82
CA GLY A 18 15.36 4.22 2.15
C GLY A 18 13.83 4.06 2.11
N ALA A 19 13.08 5.14 2.33
CA ALA A 19 11.60 5.10 2.36
C ALA A 19 10.93 5.25 0.99
N SER A 20 11.66 5.65 -0.06
CA SER A 20 11.05 6.00 -1.35
C SER A 20 10.75 4.83 -2.29
N VAL A 21 11.46 3.72 -2.18
CA VAL A 21 11.36 2.61 -3.14
C VAL A 21 10.11 1.77 -2.88
N ALA A 22 9.86 1.39 -1.64
CA ALA A 22 8.70 0.57 -1.26
C ALA A 22 7.35 1.24 -1.60
N THR A 23 7.25 2.58 -1.50
CA THR A 23 6.04 3.32 -1.87
C THR A 23 5.83 3.42 -3.37
N ALA A 24 6.90 3.41 -4.17
CA ALA A 24 6.81 3.42 -5.62
C ALA A 24 6.31 2.08 -6.17
N GLU A 25 6.81 0.96 -5.64
CA GLU A 25 6.36 -0.38 -6.01
C GLU A 25 4.92 -0.61 -5.59
N GLY A 26 4.52 -0.21 -4.39
CA GLY A 26 3.13 -0.27 -3.93
C GLY A 26 2.17 0.57 -4.79
N ALA A 27 2.61 1.74 -5.25
CA ALA A 27 1.82 2.58 -6.17
C ALA A 27 1.62 1.90 -7.52
N GLU A 28 2.66 1.30 -8.07
CA GLU A 28 2.60 0.58 -9.36
C GLU A 28 1.68 -0.64 -9.27
N GLU A 29 1.80 -1.44 -8.20
CA GLU A 29 0.90 -2.57 -7.95
C GLU A 29 -0.56 -2.12 -7.79
N PHE A 30 -0.78 -1.02 -7.08
CA PHE A 30 -2.11 -0.45 -6.90
C PHE A 30 -2.73 -0.02 -8.22
N GLN A 31 -1.98 0.69 -9.07
CA GLN A 31 -2.46 1.11 -10.38
C GLN A 31 -2.82 -0.07 -11.28
N ARG A 32 -2.04 -1.14 -11.25
CA ARG A 32 -2.26 -2.33 -12.10
C ARG A 32 -3.44 -3.18 -11.65
N HIS A 33 -3.68 -3.30 -10.36
CA HIS A 33 -4.57 -4.32 -9.81
C HIS A 33 -5.76 -3.78 -9.02
N CYS A 34 -5.69 -2.56 -8.51
CA CYS A 34 -6.68 -1.99 -7.60
C CYS A 34 -7.43 -0.80 -8.19
N ALA A 35 -6.74 0.05 -8.96
CA ALA A 35 -7.29 1.32 -9.43
C ALA A 35 -8.49 1.17 -10.37
N LEU A 36 -8.62 0.05 -11.08
CA LEU A 36 -9.76 -0.22 -11.96
C LEU A 36 -11.10 -0.17 -11.20
N CYS A 37 -11.10 -0.62 -9.95
CA CYS A 37 -12.27 -0.58 -9.08
C CYS A 37 -12.21 0.58 -8.08
N HIS A 38 -11.07 0.76 -7.39
CA HIS A 38 -10.93 1.73 -6.30
C HIS A 38 -10.60 3.16 -6.76
N GLY A 39 -10.29 3.38 -8.05
CA GLY A 39 -9.81 4.65 -8.57
C GLY A 39 -8.33 4.88 -8.31
N LEU A 40 -7.69 5.73 -9.12
CA LEU A 40 -6.28 6.10 -8.94
C LEU A 40 -6.03 6.83 -7.60
N ASP A 41 -7.04 7.53 -7.11
CA ASP A 41 -7.05 8.25 -5.84
C ASP A 41 -7.51 7.38 -4.64
N GLY A 42 -7.93 6.15 -4.89
CA GLY A 42 -8.39 5.21 -3.86
C GLY A 42 -9.79 5.47 -3.30
N THR A 43 -10.56 6.40 -3.88
CA THR A 43 -11.88 6.81 -3.35
C THR A 43 -13.03 5.84 -3.64
N GLY A 44 -12.80 4.80 -4.43
CA GLY A 44 -13.82 3.83 -4.80
C GLY A 44 -14.54 4.14 -6.11
N HIS A 45 -14.09 5.12 -6.87
CA HIS A 45 -14.69 5.57 -8.12
C HIS A 45 -13.83 5.20 -9.34
N GLY A 46 -13.35 3.96 -9.40
CA GLY A 46 -12.63 3.46 -10.57
C GLY A 46 -13.55 3.27 -11.78
N PRO A 47 -12.98 3.14 -12.98
CA PRO A 47 -13.75 2.98 -14.23
C PRO A 47 -14.75 1.81 -14.19
N LEU A 48 -14.48 0.77 -13.44
CA LEU A 48 -15.34 -0.40 -13.30
C LEU A 48 -16.40 -0.26 -12.21
N ALA A 49 -16.27 0.72 -11.31
CA ALA A 49 -17.13 0.87 -10.14
C ALA A 49 -18.61 0.99 -10.48
N GLU A 50 -18.97 1.71 -11.54
CA GLU A 50 -20.37 1.89 -11.97
C GLU A 50 -21.02 0.59 -12.48
N ALA A 51 -20.23 -0.35 -12.98
CA ALA A 51 -20.72 -1.66 -13.44
C ALA A 51 -20.83 -2.68 -12.30
N MET A 52 -20.34 -2.36 -11.10
CA MET A 52 -20.33 -3.26 -9.95
C MET A 52 -21.63 -3.16 -9.15
N LYS A 53 -22.14 -4.31 -8.69
CA LYS A 53 -23.31 -4.36 -7.79
C LYS A 53 -23.07 -3.71 -6.44
N ALA A 54 -21.83 -3.69 -5.98
CA ALA A 54 -21.42 -3.07 -4.74
C ALA A 54 -20.32 -2.04 -5.02
N VAL A 55 -20.48 -0.85 -4.47
CA VAL A 55 -19.49 0.22 -4.59
C VAL A 55 -18.20 -0.20 -3.91
N PRO A 56 -17.04 -0.11 -4.59
CA PRO A 56 -15.75 -0.34 -3.97
C PRO A 56 -15.53 0.58 -2.77
N THR A 57 -14.90 0.05 -1.72
CA THR A 57 -14.61 0.83 -0.52
C THR A 57 -13.73 2.03 -0.84
N ASP A 58 -14.07 3.19 -0.28
CA ASP A 58 -13.18 4.34 -0.22
C ASP A 58 -12.01 4.02 0.72
N LEU A 59 -10.84 3.79 0.14
CA LEU A 59 -9.63 3.39 0.85
C LEU A 59 -8.96 4.55 1.58
N THR A 60 -9.30 5.79 1.27
CA THR A 60 -8.72 6.99 1.90
C THR A 60 -9.25 7.24 3.32
N LEU A 61 -10.33 6.57 3.70
CA LEU A 61 -11.04 6.76 4.98
C LEU A 61 -10.85 5.61 5.98
N LEU A 62 -9.97 4.65 5.71
CA LEU A 62 -9.82 3.47 6.57
C LEU A 62 -9.37 3.83 7.99
N THR A 63 -8.44 4.78 8.12
CA THR A 63 -7.98 5.29 9.41
C THR A 63 -9.09 5.98 10.18
N ALA A 64 -9.82 6.89 9.53
CA ALA A 64 -10.92 7.61 10.15
C ALA A 64 -12.04 6.67 10.63
N ARG A 65 -12.38 5.66 9.83
CA ARG A 65 -13.40 4.64 10.16
C ARG A 65 -12.93 3.64 11.22
N ASN A 66 -11.64 3.60 11.52
CA ASN A 66 -11.04 2.72 12.53
C ASN A 66 -10.47 3.50 13.71
N LYS A 67 -11.20 4.50 14.19
CA LYS A 67 -10.86 5.28 15.42
C LYS A 67 -9.48 5.96 15.37
N GLY A 68 -9.04 6.35 14.18
CA GLY A 68 -7.76 7.04 14.00
C GLY A 68 -6.54 6.12 13.83
N GLU A 69 -6.74 4.80 13.82
CA GLU A 69 -5.66 3.83 13.61
C GLU A 69 -5.83 3.14 12.25
N PHE A 70 -4.76 3.11 11.46
CA PHE A 70 -4.79 2.41 10.17
C PHE A 70 -4.77 0.88 10.38
N PRO A 71 -5.79 0.15 9.89
CA PRO A 71 -5.96 -1.27 10.18
C PRO A 71 -5.12 -2.16 9.26
N SER A 72 -3.78 -2.09 9.35
CA SER A 72 -2.83 -2.74 8.42
C SER A 72 -3.06 -4.23 8.24
N THR A 73 -3.25 -4.97 9.34
CA THR A 73 -3.48 -6.43 9.29
C THR A 73 -4.76 -6.77 8.54
N ARG A 74 -5.84 -6.06 8.84
CA ARG A 74 -7.13 -6.26 8.18
C ARG A 74 -7.05 -5.94 6.68
N VAL A 75 -6.36 -4.85 6.31
CA VAL A 75 -6.15 -4.50 4.89
C VAL A 75 -5.39 -5.60 4.18
N ALA A 76 -4.30 -6.10 4.77
CA ALA A 76 -3.54 -7.22 4.22
C ALA A 76 -4.38 -8.49 4.04
N ASP A 77 -5.25 -8.80 5.02
CA ASP A 77 -6.12 -9.97 4.98
C ASP A 77 -7.20 -9.84 3.90
N VAL A 78 -7.80 -8.67 3.73
CA VAL A 78 -8.78 -8.41 2.66
C VAL A 78 -8.13 -8.50 1.28
N ILE A 79 -6.93 -7.94 1.09
CA ILE A 79 -6.20 -8.08 -0.18
C ILE A 79 -5.90 -9.55 -0.46
N ARG A 80 -5.43 -10.30 0.53
CA ARG A 80 -5.07 -11.72 0.37
C ARG A 80 -6.26 -12.60 0.05
N ASN A 81 -7.37 -12.42 0.74
CA ASN A 81 -8.49 -13.35 0.76
C ASN A 81 -9.76 -12.85 0.06
N GLY A 82 -9.75 -11.58 -0.39
CA GLY A 82 -10.90 -10.95 -1.04
C GLY A 82 -11.90 -10.32 -0.06
N GLY A 83 -12.84 -9.56 -0.60
CA GLY A 83 -13.79 -8.77 0.18
C GLY A 83 -14.84 -9.56 0.96
N GLY A 84 -15.04 -10.84 0.68
CA GLY A 84 -16.03 -11.70 1.37
C GLY A 84 -15.58 -12.22 2.71
N VAL A 85 -14.36 -11.92 3.17
CA VAL A 85 -13.80 -12.41 4.42
C VAL A 85 -14.41 -11.67 5.61
N LEU A 86 -14.87 -12.43 6.59
CA LEU A 86 -15.34 -11.92 7.89
C LEU A 86 -16.57 -10.99 7.85
N GLY A 87 -17.42 -11.11 6.83
CA GLY A 87 -18.65 -10.31 6.75
C GLY A 87 -18.43 -8.81 6.51
N HIS A 88 -17.25 -8.42 6.10
CA HIS A 88 -16.87 -7.04 5.84
C HIS A 88 -16.55 -6.85 4.36
N GLY A 89 -17.50 -6.39 3.61
CA GLY A 89 -17.33 -6.03 2.22
C GLY A 89 -18.05 -6.97 1.25
N SER A 90 -18.01 -6.59 0.00
CA SER A 90 -18.60 -7.32 -1.12
C SER A 90 -17.70 -8.47 -1.55
N SER A 91 -18.30 -9.62 -1.86
CA SER A 91 -17.63 -10.74 -2.54
C SER A 91 -17.10 -10.40 -3.95
N ALA A 92 -17.36 -9.17 -4.42
CA ALA A 92 -16.87 -8.69 -5.71
C ALA A 92 -15.37 -8.38 -5.72
N MET A 93 -14.74 -8.13 -4.57
CA MET A 93 -13.29 -7.95 -4.49
C MET A 93 -12.58 -9.30 -4.61
N LEU A 94 -11.68 -9.41 -5.56
CA LEU A 94 -10.89 -10.61 -5.81
C LEU A 94 -9.91 -10.92 -4.69
N ALA A 95 -9.63 -12.21 -4.48
CA ALA A 95 -8.56 -12.67 -3.60
C ALA A 95 -7.21 -12.61 -4.33
N TRP A 96 -6.37 -11.66 -3.98
CA TRP A 96 -5.10 -11.42 -4.66
C TRP A 96 -3.93 -12.27 -4.13
N GLY A 97 -4.08 -12.88 -2.94
CA GLY A 97 -3.02 -13.65 -2.30
C GLY A 97 -2.45 -14.75 -3.19
N ASN A 98 -3.32 -15.55 -3.79
CA ASN A 98 -2.92 -16.60 -4.71
C ASN A 98 -2.29 -16.04 -5.98
N TYR A 99 -2.88 -14.99 -6.56
CA TYR A 99 -2.34 -14.34 -7.75
C TYR A 99 -0.91 -13.83 -7.53
N PHE A 100 -0.65 -13.17 -6.40
CA PHE A 100 0.69 -12.67 -6.08
C PHE A 100 1.68 -13.78 -5.72
N GLY A 101 1.21 -14.88 -5.11
CA GLY A 101 2.03 -16.02 -4.69
C GLY A 101 2.14 -17.15 -5.71
N GLU A 102 1.15 -17.33 -6.59
CA GLU A 102 1.06 -18.46 -7.53
C GLU A 102 2.17 -18.53 -8.58
N LYS A 103 2.89 -17.44 -8.82
CA LYS A 103 4.07 -17.48 -9.69
C LYS A 103 5.32 -17.99 -8.99
N GLY A 104 5.15 -18.81 -7.96
CA GLY A 104 6.16 -19.72 -7.43
C GLY A 104 6.91 -19.25 -6.20
N ASN A 105 6.62 -18.07 -5.62
CA ASN A 105 7.31 -17.62 -4.41
C ASN A 105 6.37 -16.94 -3.40
N PRO A 106 5.94 -17.65 -2.33
CA PRO A 106 5.08 -17.10 -1.28
C PRO A 106 5.68 -15.88 -0.55
N LYS A 107 7.01 -15.77 -0.51
CA LYS A 107 7.70 -14.64 0.09
C LYS A 107 7.42 -13.37 -0.73
N VAL A 108 7.56 -13.45 -2.05
CA VAL A 108 7.25 -12.34 -2.97
C VAL A 108 5.79 -11.90 -2.83
N GLY A 109 4.85 -12.83 -2.70
CA GLY A 109 3.45 -12.51 -2.48
C GLY A 109 3.20 -11.69 -1.22
N LYS A 110 3.86 -12.05 -0.12
CA LYS A 110 3.78 -11.29 1.14
C LYS A 110 4.38 -9.89 1.03
N GLU A 111 5.51 -9.76 0.35
CA GLU A 111 6.18 -8.48 0.11
C GLU A 111 5.30 -7.55 -0.72
N ARG A 112 4.73 -8.03 -1.82
CA ARG A 112 3.81 -7.24 -2.67
C ARG A 112 2.57 -6.76 -1.91
N ILE A 113 1.98 -7.60 -1.06
CA ILE A 113 0.85 -7.21 -0.21
C ILE A 113 1.29 -6.15 0.80
N ALA A 114 2.47 -6.30 1.41
CA ALA A 114 2.98 -5.32 2.37
C ALA A 114 3.22 -3.95 1.72
N GLU A 115 3.72 -3.91 0.51
CA GLU A 115 3.91 -2.68 -0.28
C GLU A 115 2.58 -2.00 -0.63
N LEU A 116 1.57 -2.78 -1.04
CA LEU A 116 0.21 -2.29 -1.26
C LEU A 116 -0.38 -1.71 0.02
N VAL A 117 -0.25 -2.38 1.16
CA VAL A 117 -0.70 -1.89 2.47
C VAL A 117 -0.02 -0.57 2.82
N GLY A 118 1.30 -0.48 2.60
CA GLY A 118 2.07 0.75 2.82
C GLY A 118 1.59 1.90 1.94
N TYR A 119 1.34 1.65 0.67
CA TYR A 119 0.80 2.64 -0.26
C TYR A 119 -0.59 3.12 0.17
N ILE A 120 -1.51 2.20 0.47
CA ILE A 120 -2.88 2.54 0.93
C ILE A 120 -2.83 3.34 2.24
N LYS A 121 -1.90 3.03 3.13
CA LYS A 121 -1.68 3.82 4.35
C LYS A 121 -1.30 5.27 4.04
N ASN A 122 -0.53 5.51 2.99
CA ASN A 122 -0.17 6.87 2.57
C ASN A 122 -1.32 7.63 1.90
N LEU A 123 -2.34 6.93 1.38
CA LEU A 123 -3.54 7.56 0.83
C LEU A 123 -4.50 8.08 1.90
N GLN A 124 -4.29 7.78 3.18
CA GLN A 124 -5.24 8.16 4.23
C GLN A 124 -5.39 9.68 4.34
N GLN A 125 -6.63 10.14 4.39
CA GLN A 125 -6.96 11.52 4.70
C GLN A 125 -6.56 11.82 6.16
N LYS A 126 -5.97 12.99 6.36
CA LYS A 126 -5.58 13.49 7.68
C LYS A 126 -6.75 14.17 8.37
#